data_7c124f72c02fe1c5ef88fdac95c15fb5
#
_entry.id   7c124f72c02fe1c5ef88fdac95c15fb5
#
_cell.length_a   1.000
_cell.length_b   1.000
_cell.length_c   1.000
_cell.angle_alpha   90.00
_cell.angle_beta   90.00
_cell.angle_gamma   90.00
#
_symmetry.space_group_name_H-M   'P 1'
#
loop_
_entity.id
_entity.type
_entity.pdbx_description
1 polymer ?
#
loop_
_entity_poly.entity_id
_entity_poly.type
_entity_poly.pdbx_seq_one_letter_code
_entity_poly.pdbx_strand_id
1 'polypeptide(L)'
;MLYKICFEEAFALPASLEDNKPIGFTRADATPEEDLSTNLLDIHGHRLRQMDENGIELMVLSLNAPGCQGIADPAQAARLATMANDYVADQVAQNPARFAALAALSMHDPAQAAAELERCLTAKTGFVGALLNDFQSSGTAADAGGAGNTMLFYDDPRYDVFWAAAARLQAPVYLHPRTPTPLIDAQMWRARPWLNLSVLGFANRVNMHLLALITGGVLDRFPALRLVVGHMGEHLPFELYRIDHKLDRARFPAMPMRPDKLVRDYFGDQVFITTSGHFSTPALHCSIAEIGARSILFSIDYPFESIPNACVWFDRIQLNQHDLVDMGRNTCLRLFPRLAQAPHHLQPKSAWECEIGGLRNGETTYGLYNKSFSKRTATS
;
A
#
# COMPACT_ATOMS: atom_id res chain seq x y z
N MET A 1 -4.43 15.20 -15.53
CA MET A 1 -5.64 15.11 -14.68
C MET A 1 -5.39 15.88 -13.39
N LEU A 2 -6.31 16.75 -12.99
CA LEU A 2 -6.31 17.41 -11.68
C LEU A 2 -7.04 16.59 -10.62
N TYR A 3 -6.83 16.96 -9.35
CA TYR A 3 -7.53 16.39 -8.18
C TYR A 3 -7.30 14.89 -7.94
N LYS A 4 -6.10 14.37 -8.32
CA LYS A 4 -5.69 12.99 -7.99
C LYS A 4 -5.61 12.79 -6.47
N ILE A 5 -5.97 11.59 -6.03
CA ILE A 5 -5.80 11.15 -4.63
C ILE A 5 -4.82 9.97 -4.65
N CYS A 6 -3.78 10.02 -3.82
CA CYS A 6 -2.74 9.01 -3.76
C CYS A 6 -2.71 8.31 -2.41
N PHE A 7 -2.33 7.04 -2.41
CA PHE A 7 -2.13 6.20 -1.22
C PHE A 7 -0.70 5.68 -1.21
N GLU A 8 -0.28 5.01 -0.12
CA GLU A 8 1.06 4.42 0.00
C GLU A 8 2.19 5.47 -0.06
N GLU A 9 1.90 6.66 0.47
CA GLU A 9 2.83 7.77 0.48
C GLU A 9 3.54 7.79 1.84
N ALA A 10 4.80 7.33 1.85
CA ALA A 10 5.51 7.03 3.09
C ALA A 10 5.96 8.28 3.83
N PHE A 11 5.92 8.20 5.18
CA PHE A 11 6.60 9.13 6.08
C PHE A 11 7.43 8.37 7.10
N ALA A 12 8.45 9.02 7.67
CA ALA A 12 9.20 8.49 8.81
C ALA A 12 8.90 9.29 10.07
N LEU A 13 8.89 8.59 11.21
CA LEU A 13 8.89 9.23 12.50
C LEU A 13 10.32 9.73 12.82
N PRO A 14 10.54 11.01 13.09
CA PRO A 14 11.89 11.54 13.34
C PRO A 14 12.66 10.79 14.41
N ALA A 15 11.98 10.38 15.48
CA ALA A 15 12.58 9.66 16.61
C ALA A 15 13.00 8.21 16.28
N SER A 16 12.54 7.63 15.18
CA SER A 16 12.84 6.24 14.78
C SER A 16 13.52 6.12 13.42
N LEU A 17 13.88 7.24 12.78
CA LEU A 17 14.47 7.22 11.46
C LEU A 17 15.77 6.43 11.40
N GLU A 18 16.62 6.54 12.43
CA GLU A 18 17.88 5.80 12.47
C GLU A 18 17.68 4.29 12.51
N ASP A 19 16.66 3.81 13.22
CA ASP A 19 16.32 2.38 13.34
C ASP A 19 15.58 1.85 12.11
N ASN A 20 14.93 2.73 11.34
CA ASN A 20 14.09 2.42 10.18
C ASN A 20 14.58 3.08 8.88
N LYS A 21 15.90 3.28 8.75
CA LYS A 21 16.45 3.81 7.49
C LYS A 21 16.07 2.90 6.32
N PRO A 22 15.76 3.47 5.16
CA PRO A 22 15.45 2.70 3.95
C PRO A 22 16.71 2.08 3.34
N ILE A 23 17.35 1.18 4.09
CA ILE A 23 18.59 0.50 3.68
C ILE A 23 18.31 -0.32 2.41
N GLY A 24 19.16 -0.15 1.41
CA GLY A 24 19.04 -0.83 0.12
C GLY A 24 18.29 -0.04 -0.96
N PHE A 25 17.69 1.10 -0.61
CA PHE A 25 17.05 2.01 -1.56
C PHE A 25 17.83 3.29 -1.80
N THR A 26 18.79 3.62 -0.92
CA THR A 26 19.60 4.83 -1.05
C THR A 26 20.63 4.65 -2.15
N ARG A 27 20.63 5.55 -3.13
CA ARG A 27 21.63 5.59 -4.20
C ARG A 27 22.87 6.36 -3.73
N ALA A 28 24.03 5.87 -4.11
CA ALA A 28 25.31 6.53 -3.75
C ALA A 28 25.51 7.90 -4.46
N ASP A 29 24.78 8.12 -5.57
CA ASP A 29 24.83 9.32 -6.40
C ASP A 29 23.55 10.20 -6.25
N ALA A 30 22.74 9.95 -5.20
CA ALA A 30 21.53 10.72 -4.95
C ALA A 30 21.87 12.19 -4.65
N THR A 31 21.12 13.10 -5.29
CA THR A 31 21.17 14.53 -4.95
C THR A 31 20.47 14.76 -3.59
N PRO A 32 20.68 15.94 -2.94
CA PRO A 32 19.95 16.27 -1.72
C PRO A 32 18.42 16.21 -1.87
N GLU A 33 17.90 16.54 -3.06
CA GLU A 33 16.47 16.45 -3.37
C GLU A 33 15.99 15.00 -3.56
N GLU A 34 16.90 14.08 -3.83
CA GLU A 34 16.63 12.63 -3.97
C GLU A 34 16.94 11.86 -2.67
N ASP A 35 17.37 12.53 -1.58
CA ASP A 35 17.65 11.87 -0.31
C ASP A 35 16.37 11.35 0.34
N LEU A 36 16.24 10.04 0.39
CA LEU A 36 15.05 9.36 0.91
C LEU A 36 14.77 9.71 2.37
N SER A 37 15.80 9.84 3.20
CA SER A 37 15.61 10.16 4.62
C SER A 37 15.01 11.56 4.80
N THR A 38 15.52 12.54 4.07
CA THR A 38 14.98 13.90 4.05
C THR A 38 13.54 13.92 3.55
N ASN A 39 13.25 13.22 2.45
CA ASN A 39 11.92 13.19 1.83
C ASN A 39 10.89 12.43 2.67
N LEU A 40 11.30 11.41 3.43
CA LEU A 40 10.43 10.72 4.40
C LEU A 40 10.03 11.64 5.56
N LEU A 41 10.88 12.57 5.97
CA LEU A 41 10.59 13.54 7.03
C LEU A 41 9.83 14.76 6.52
N ASP A 42 9.94 15.09 5.23
CA ASP A 42 9.30 16.27 4.63
C ASP A 42 7.85 15.97 4.24
N ILE A 43 6.91 16.55 4.98
CA ILE A 43 5.48 16.44 4.66
C ILE A 43 4.98 17.72 3.99
N HIS A 44 5.32 18.90 4.52
CA HIS A 44 4.72 20.17 4.11
C HIS A 44 5.58 21.04 3.19
N GLY A 45 6.81 20.61 2.87
CA GLY A 45 7.76 21.35 2.07
C GLY A 45 7.79 20.92 0.60
N HIS A 46 8.80 20.15 0.23
CA HIS A 46 9.00 19.68 -1.14
C HIS A 46 7.86 18.79 -1.64
N ARG A 47 7.39 17.85 -0.79
CA ARG A 47 6.25 16.96 -1.09
C ARG A 47 5.01 17.77 -1.49
N LEU A 48 4.63 18.78 -0.69
CA LEU A 48 3.44 19.59 -0.97
C LEU A 48 3.58 20.40 -2.27
N ARG A 49 4.76 20.98 -2.54
CA ARG A 49 5.02 21.64 -3.83
C ARG A 49 4.87 20.69 -5.01
N GLN A 50 5.43 19.47 -4.90
CA GLN A 50 5.27 18.46 -5.94
C GLN A 50 3.81 18.04 -6.16
N MET A 51 3.02 17.95 -5.09
CA MET A 51 1.57 17.72 -5.21
C MET A 51 0.89 18.83 -6.01
N ASP A 52 1.18 20.09 -5.72
CA ASP A 52 0.60 21.26 -6.41
C ASP A 52 0.95 21.26 -7.90
N GLU A 53 2.21 21.05 -8.23
CA GLU A 53 2.72 21.03 -9.61
C GLU A 53 2.16 19.89 -10.45
N ASN A 54 1.73 18.78 -9.81
CA ASN A 54 1.30 17.57 -10.49
C ASN A 54 -0.21 17.27 -10.33
N GLY A 55 -0.99 18.22 -9.83
CA GLY A 55 -2.45 18.11 -9.73
C GLY A 55 -2.94 17.04 -8.74
N ILE A 56 -2.19 16.81 -7.66
CA ILE A 56 -2.58 15.93 -6.56
C ILE A 56 -3.33 16.76 -5.52
N GLU A 57 -4.57 16.39 -5.23
CA GLU A 57 -5.38 17.07 -4.22
C GLU A 57 -5.06 16.59 -2.81
N LEU A 58 -4.92 15.27 -2.63
CA LEU A 58 -4.70 14.68 -1.32
C LEU A 58 -3.76 13.48 -1.40
N MET A 59 -2.85 13.39 -0.44
CA MET A 59 -2.03 12.20 -0.17
C MET A 59 -2.43 11.54 1.15
N VAL A 60 -2.54 10.22 1.14
CA VAL A 60 -2.78 9.41 2.34
C VAL A 60 -1.45 8.86 2.82
N LEU A 61 -1.00 9.37 3.96
CA LEU A 61 0.31 9.07 4.54
C LEU A 61 0.30 7.74 5.29
N SER A 62 1.40 6.99 5.22
CA SER A 62 1.61 5.76 5.96
C SER A 62 3.02 5.68 6.54
N LEU A 63 3.16 5.02 7.69
CA LEU A 63 4.48 4.82 8.30
C LEU A 63 5.36 3.96 7.40
N ASN A 64 6.58 4.43 7.12
CA ASN A 64 7.57 3.70 6.33
C ASN A 64 7.81 2.28 6.86
N ALA A 65 7.84 1.30 5.95
CA ALA A 65 8.09 -0.09 6.28
C ALA A 65 9.56 -0.33 6.72
N PRO A 66 9.83 -1.27 7.63
CA PRO A 66 8.89 -2.19 8.27
C PRO A 66 8.12 -1.62 9.46
N GLY A 67 8.38 -0.39 9.87
CA GLY A 67 7.70 0.31 10.96
C GLY A 67 7.62 -0.52 12.25
N CYS A 68 6.52 -0.39 12.97
CA CYS A 68 6.29 -1.15 14.19
C CYS A 68 6.20 -2.67 13.98
N GLN A 69 5.86 -3.12 12.79
CA GLN A 69 5.77 -4.55 12.49
C GLN A 69 7.16 -5.19 12.25
N GLY A 70 8.21 -4.38 12.10
CA GLY A 70 9.61 -4.82 12.12
C GLY A 70 10.13 -5.20 13.49
N ILE A 71 9.45 -4.80 14.56
CA ILE A 71 9.90 -4.91 15.95
C ILE A 71 9.38 -6.20 16.55
N ALA A 72 10.29 -7.05 17.05
CA ALA A 72 9.95 -8.34 17.67
C ALA A 72 9.39 -8.21 19.09
N ASP A 73 9.75 -7.17 19.83
CA ASP A 73 9.23 -6.90 21.16
C ASP A 73 7.84 -6.27 21.10
N PRO A 74 6.80 -6.91 21.66
CA PRO A 74 5.42 -6.45 21.56
C PRO A 74 5.20 -5.05 22.17
N ALA A 75 5.84 -4.77 23.32
CA ALA A 75 5.64 -3.49 24.01
C ALA A 75 6.32 -2.35 23.25
N GLN A 76 7.49 -2.58 22.67
CA GLN A 76 8.18 -1.60 21.85
C GLN A 76 7.41 -1.34 20.54
N ALA A 77 6.92 -2.39 19.88
CA ALA A 77 6.11 -2.27 18.66
C ALA A 77 4.84 -1.45 18.90
N ALA A 78 4.12 -1.72 19.99
CA ALA A 78 2.92 -0.99 20.37
C ALA A 78 3.21 0.50 20.67
N ARG A 79 4.29 0.79 21.41
CA ARG A 79 4.70 2.18 21.67
C ARG A 79 5.01 2.93 20.39
N LEU A 80 5.79 2.32 19.49
CA LEU A 80 6.11 2.95 18.21
C LEU A 80 4.87 3.22 17.37
N ALA A 81 3.91 2.28 17.34
CA ALA A 81 2.64 2.46 16.62
C ALA A 81 1.90 3.70 17.14
N THR A 82 1.70 3.81 18.45
CA THR A 82 1.03 4.96 19.07
C THR A 82 1.77 6.26 18.80
N MET A 83 3.09 6.29 18.94
CA MET A 83 3.91 7.48 18.68
C MET A 83 3.81 7.93 17.21
N ALA A 84 3.87 7.00 16.27
CA ALA A 84 3.76 7.30 14.83
C ALA A 84 2.36 7.82 14.46
N ASN A 85 1.32 7.21 15.03
CA ASN A 85 -0.06 7.65 14.82
C ASN A 85 -0.32 9.06 15.41
N ASP A 86 0.20 9.33 16.59
CA ASP A 86 0.06 10.67 17.21
C ASP A 86 0.81 11.72 16.37
N TYR A 87 2.04 11.41 15.96
CA TYR A 87 2.83 12.30 15.11
C TYR A 87 2.13 12.61 13.78
N VAL A 88 1.67 11.59 13.05
CA VAL A 88 1.03 11.84 11.75
C VAL A 88 -0.32 12.53 11.87
N ALA A 89 -1.07 12.30 12.96
CA ALA A 89 -2.29 13.04 13.24
C ALA A 89 -2.02 14.54 13.38
N ASP A 90 -0.95 14.91 14.09
CA ASP A 90 -0.52 16.31 14.25
C ASP A 90 -0.08 16.92 12.92
N GLN A 91 0.58 16.14 12.04
CA GLN A 91 0.94 16.60 10.71
C GLN A 91 -0.30 16.81 9.82
N VAL A 92 -1.24 15.88 9.83
CA VAL A 92 -2.50 16.00 9.07
C VAL A 92 -3.33 17.18 9.57
N ALA A 93 -3.37 17.40 10.88
CA ALA A 93 -4.12 18.54 11.48
C ALA A 93 -3.61 19.91 11.01
N GLN A 94 -2.34 20.02 10.61
CA GLN A 94 -1.79 21.26 10.04
C GLN A 94 -2.32 21.56 8.64
N ASN A 95 -2.65 20.53 7.85
CA ASN A 95 -3.17 20.69 6.49
C ASN A 95 -4.13 19.55 6.09
N PRO A 96 -5.30 19.46 6.72
CA PRO A 96 -6.24 18.35 6.52
C PRO A 96 -6.91 18.36 5.12
N ALA A 97 -6.81 19.46 4.39
CA ALA A 97 -7.27 19.52 3.00
C ALA A 97 -6.33 18.78 2.02
N ARG A 98 -5.09 18.52 2.43
CA ARG A 98 -4.06 17.95 1.57
C ARG A 98 -3.54 16.58 2.02
N PHE A 99 -3.72 16.24 3.30
CA PHE A 99 -3.21 15.00 3.88
C PHE A 99 -4.27 14.26 4.68
N ALA A 100 -4.24 12.93 4.57
CA ALA A 100 -4.92 11.97 5.43
C ALA A 100 -3.90 10.92 5.89
N ALA A 101 -4.28 9.98 6.74
CA ALA A 101 -3.36 8.96 7.24
C ALA A 101 -3.98 7.57 7.31
N LEU A 102 -3.13 6.55 7.18
CA LEU A 102 -3.39 5.17 7.56
C LEU A 102 -2.73 4.89 8.91
N ALA A 103 -3.47 4.22 9.80
CA ALA A 103 -2.97 3.86 11.12
C ALA A 103 -1.85 2.81 11.03
N ALA A 104 -0.74 3.05 11.72
CA ALA A 104 0.30 2.07 11.98
C ALA A 104 -0.11 1.21 13.18
N LEU A 105 0.03 -0.11 13.08
CA LEU A 105 -0.48 -1.04 14.09
C LEU A 105 0.58 -2.10 14.45
N SER A 106 0.73 -2.39 15.73
CA SER A 106 1.44 -3.59 16.18
C SER A 106 0.47 -4.78 16.14
N MET A 107 0.84 -5.82 15.39
CA MET A 107 0.00 -7.00 15.19
C MET A 107 0.38 -8.16 16.12
N HIS A 108 1.15 -7.93 17.18
CA HIS A 108 1.44 -8.94 18.22
C HIS A 108 0.18 -9.34 18.99
N ASP A 109 -0.64 -8.36 19.36
CA ASP A 109 -1.94 -8.54 20.03
C ASP A 109 -3.04 -7.96 19.15
N PRO A 110 -3.88 -8.81 18.52
CA PRO A 110 -4.97 -8.36 17.65
C PRO A 110 -6.03 -7.49 18.35
N ALA A 111 -6.27 -7.71 19.64
CA ALA A 111 -7.24 -6.89 20.39
C ALA A 111 -6.67 -5.47 20.65
N GLN A 112 -5.39 -5.37 20.97
CA GLN A 112 -4.70 -4.08 21.08
C GLN A 112 -4.64 -3.35 19.73
N ALA A 113 -4.35 -4.07 18.63
CA ALA A 113 -4.37 -3.50 17.29
C ALA A 113 -5.75 -2.94 16.92
N ALA A 114 -6.83 -3.68 17.26
CA ALA A 114 -8.20 -3.21 17.06
C ALA A 114 -8.52 -1.95 17.89
N ALA A 115 -8.09 -1.89 19.13
CA ALA A 115 -8.28 -0.73 20.00
C ALA A 115 -7.51 0.50 19.49
N GLU A 116 -6.27 0.32 19.03
CA GLU A 116 -5.47 1.41 18.44
C GLU A 116 -6.07 1.91 17.13
N LEU A 117 -6.55 1.01 16.26
CA LEU A 117 -7.28 1.40 15.06
C LEU A 117 -8.52 2.24 15.39
N GLU A 118 -9.31 1.81 16.36
CA GLU A 118 -10.51 2.56 16.79
C GLU A 118 -10.12 3.92 17.37
N ARG A 119 -9.06 3.99 18.19
CA ARG A 119 -8.53 5.26 18.72
C ARG A 119 -8.15 6.23 17.58
N CYS A 120 -7.43 5.76 16.58
CA CYS A 120 -7.03 6.57 15.43
C CYS A 120 -8.24 7.12 14.68
N LEU A 121 -9.23 6.28 14.40
CA LEU A 121 -10.38 6.62 13.57
C LEU A 121 -11.44 7.49 14.31
N THR A 122 -11.45 7.48 15.65
CA THR A 122 -12.49 8.17 16.43
C THR A 122 -11.97 9.35 17.23
N ALA A 123 -10.72 9.31 17.70
CA ALA A 123 -10.14 10.32 18.59
C ALA A 123 -9.03 11.15 17.95
N LYS A 124 -8.57 10.81 16.74
CA LYS A 124 -7.50 11.52 16.03
C LYS A 124 -7.99 12.07 14.70
N THR A 125 -7.33 13.13 14.23
CA THR A 125 -7.69 13.81 12.99
C THR A 125 -7.13 13.07 11.76
N GLY A 126 -7.97 12.86 10.75
CA GLY A 126 -7.55 12.55 9.39
C GLY A 126 -7.24 11.08 9.10
N PHE A 127 -7.47 10.15 10.02
CA PHE A 127 -7.32 8.74 9.72
C PHE A 127 -8.48 8.20 8.88
N VAL A 128 -8.14 7.40 7.86
CA VAL A 128 -9.12 6.85 6.91
C VAL A 128 -9.12 5.32 6.84
N GLY A 129 -8.09 4.66 7.40
CA GLY A 129 -7.92 3.21 7.41
C GLY A 129 -6.65 2.83 8.15
N ALA A 130 -6.08 1.67 7.84
CA ALA A 130 -4.81 1.20 8.39
C ALA A 130 -3.88 0.70 7.29
N LEU A 131 -2.56 0.69 7.57
CA LEU A 131 -1.58 -0.03 6.78
C LEU A 131 -0.98 -1.16 7.62
N LEU A 132 -0.99 -2.38 7.08
CA LEU A 132 -0.31 -3.55 7.63
C LEU A 132 0.77 -4.01 6.66
N ASN A 133 1.94 -4.35 7.20
CA ASN A 133 2.94 -5.05 6.41
C ASN A 133 2.57 -6.54 6.26
N ASP A 134 3.25 -7.24 5.35
CA ASP A 134 2.99 -8.64 5.00
C ASP A 134 3.19 -9.66 6.15
N PHE A 135 3.76 -9.25 7.28
CA PHE A 135 3.80 -10.00 8.54
C PHE A 135 4.31 -9.12 9.71
N GLN A 136 4.02 -9.53 10.94
CA GLN A 136 4.65 -9.00 12.15
C GLN A 136 5.86 -9.87 12.51
N SER A 137 7.05 -9.27 12.66
CA SER A 137 8.21 -9.96 13.26
C SER A 137 7.94 -10.27 14.71
N SER A 138 8.30 -11.48 15.13
CA SER A 138 8.19 -11.97 16.50
C SER A 138 9.33 -12.93 16.81
N GLY A 139 9.31 -13.52 18.00
CA GLY A 139 10.30 -14.50 18.45
C GLY A 139 11.43 -13.89 19.25
N THR A 140 12.00 -14.71 20.11
CA THR A 140 13.13 -14.41 21.01
C THR A 140 14.39 -15.14 20.56
N ALA A 141 15.52 -14.87 21.19
CA ALA A 141 16.77 -15.59 20.93
C ALA A 141 16.68 -17.10 21.25
N ALA A 142 15.70 -17.51 22.06
CA ALA A 142 15.47 -18.91 22.42
C ALA A 142 14.67 -19.70 21.38
N ASP A 143 13.99 -19.01 20.45
CA ASP A 143 13.21 -19.66 19.40
C ASP A 143 14.11 -20.27 18.31
N ALA A 144 13.65 -21.33 17.66
CA ALA A 144 14.44 -22.08 16.67
C ALA A 144 14.96 -21.22 15.51
N GLY A 145 14.27 -20.11 15.18
CA GLY A 145 14.71 -19.15 14.16
C GLY A 145 15.55 -18.00 14.70
N GLY A 146 15.62 -17.83 16.04
CA GLY A 146 16.21 -16.67 16.69
C GLY A 146 15.29 -15.45 16.76
N ALA A 147 15.73 -14.40 17.45
CA ALA A 147 14.96 -13.19 17.66
C ALA A 147 14.51 -12.56 16.33
N GLY A 148 13.23 -12.19 16.25
CA GLY A 148 12.66 -11.49 15.12
C GLY A 148 12.42 -12.32 13.85
N ASN A 149 12.72 -13.63 13.88
CA ASN A 149 12.57 -14.50 12.71
C ASN A 149 11.24 -15.28 12.64
N THR A 150 10.41 -15.21 13.67
CA THR A 150 9.04 -15.71 13.62
C THR A 150 8.15 -14.68 12.91
N MET A 151 7.43 -15.13 11.89
CA MET A 151 6.50 -14.30 11.12
C MET A 151 5.09 -14.61 11.57
N LEU A 152 4.37 -13.60 12.04
CA LEU A 152 2.96 -13.70 12.37
C LEU A 152 2.15 -13.23 11.16
N PHE A 153 1.41 -14.15 10.55
CA PHE A 153 0.49 -13.88 9.44
C PHE A 153 -0.93 -13.69 9.96
N TYR A 154 -1.71 -12.84 9.31
CA TYR A 154 -2.99 -12.33 9.83
C TYR A 154 -4.21 -13.13 9.35
N ASP A 155 -4.00 -14.25 8.66
CA ASP A 155 -5.03 -15.26 8.33
C ASP A 155 -5.35 -16.20 9.50
N ASP A 156 -4.51 -16.23 10.54
CA ASP A 156 -4.77 -16.98 11.79
C ASP A 156 -6.06 -16.47 12.44
N PRO A 157 -7.00 -17.37 12.88
CA PRO A 157 -8.27 -16.99 13.49
C PRO A 157 -8.17 -16.08 14.72
N ARG A 158 -7.04 -16.04 15.41
CA ARG A 158 -6.81 -15.08 16.51
C ARG A 158 -6.94 -13.62 16.07
N TYR A 159 -6.74 -13.31 14.78
CA TYR A 159 -6.89 -11.98 14.21
C TYR A 159 -8.34 -11.61 13.85
N ASP A 160 -9.29 -12.53 14.01
CA ASP A 160 -10.70 -12.25 13.71
C ASP A 160 -11.25 -11.06 14.51
N VAL A 161 -10.78 -10.85 15.74
CA VAL A 161 -11.15 -9.67 16.55
C VAL A 161 -10.71 -8.34 15.88
N PHE A 162 -9.53 -8.32 15.24
CA PHE A 162 -9.05 -7.18 14.49
C PHE A 162 -9.85 -6.98 13.19
N TRP A 163 -10.07 -8.06 12.43
CA TRP A 163 -10.83 -7.99 11.18
C TRP A 163 -12.28 -7.58 11.41
N ALA A 164 -12.90 -8.05 12.49
CA ALA A 164 -14.24 -7.60 12.90
C ALA A 164 -14.27 -6.10 13.21
N ALA A 165 -13.27 -5.58 13.90
CA ALA A 165 -13.16 -4.16 14.20
C ALA A 165 -12.96 -3.33 12.92
N ALA A 166 -12.05 -3.72 12.02
CA ALA A 166 -11.83 -3.05 10.76
C ALA A 166 -13.11 -3.00 9.89
N ALA A 167 -13.83 -4.12 9.79
CA ALA A 167 -15.11 -4.21 9.08
C ALA A 167 -16.19 -3.32 9.72
N ARG A 168 -16.35 -3.38 11.04
CA ARG A 168 -17.32 -2.55 11.79
C ARG A 168 -17.05 -1.05 11.64
N LEU A 169 -15.79 -0.67 11.68
CA LEU A 169 -15.33 0.72 11.54
C LEU A 169 -15.33 1.21 10.09
N GLN A 170 -15.65 0.34 9.13
CA GLN A 170 -15.51 0.63 7.69
C GLN A 170 -14.11 1.19 7.36
N ALA A 171 -13.08 0.56 7.93
CA ALA A 171 -11.68 0.92 7.78
C ALA A 171 -11.01 0.00 6.75
N PRO A 172 -10.75 0.44 5.53
CA PRO A 172 -9.95 -0.33 4.60
C PRO A 172 -8.55 -0.55 5.15
N VAL A 173 -7.99 -1.72 4.87
CA VAL A 173 -6.64 -2.09 5.30
C VAL A 173 -5.74 -2.23 4.08
N TYR A 174 -4.69 -1.42 4.06
CA TYR A 174 -3.65 -1.50 3.05
C TYR A 174 -2.64 -2.58 3.45
N LEU A 175 -2.42 -3.58 2.61
CA LEU A 175 -1.42 -4.63 2.82
C LEU A 175 -0.17 -4.28 2.02
N HIS A 176 0.93 -3.99 2.72
CA HIS A 176 2.17 -3.45 2.16
C HIS A 176 3.35 -4.42 2.39
N PRO A 177 4.28 -4.56 1.45
CA PRO A 177 5.48 -5.34 1.66
C PRO A 177 6.42 -4.71 2.71
N ARG A 178 7.36 -5.53 3.20
CA ARG A 178 8.44 -5.09 4.07
C ARG A 178 9.72 -5.90 3.81
N THR A 179 10.83 -5.46 4.41
CA THR A 179 12.08 -6.21 4.41
C THR A 179 11.89 -7.61 5.01
N PRO A 180 12.56 -8.65 4.48
CA PRO A 180 12.50 -10.01 5.01
C PRO A 180 13.07 -10.09 6.43
N THR A 181 12.78 -11.18 7.13
CA THR A 181 13.50 -11.50 8.36
C THR A 181 14.97 -11.83 8.05
N PRO A 182 15.91 -11.67 9.02
CA PRO A 182 17.31 -12.03 8.80
C PRO A 182 17.52 -13.45 8.29
N LEU A 183 16.69 -14.40 8.73
CA LEU A 183 16.75 -15.79 8.29
C LEU A 183 16.39 -15.96 6.81
N ILE A 184 15.29 -15.35 6.39
CA ILE A 184 14.86 -15.37 4.97
C ILE A 184 15.91 -14.66 4.10
N ASP A 185 16.40 -13.50 4.53
CA ASP A 185 17.43 -12.79 3.79
C ASP A 185 18.67 -13.68 3.60
N ALA A 186 19.13 -14.32 4.67
CA ALA A 186 20.29 -15.20 4.62
C ALA A 186 20.11 -16.40 3.68
N GLN A 187 18.94 -17.01 3.67
CA GLN A 187 18.70 -18.25 2.93
C GLN A 187 18.32 -18.00 1.47
N MET A 188 17.54 -16.97 1.18
CA MET A 188 17.00 -16.74 -0.16
C MET A 188 17.76 -15.68 -0.95
N TRP A 189 18.19 -14.60 -0.27
CA TRP A 189 18.60 -13.39 -0.96
C TRP A 189 20.08 -13.04 -0.85
N ARG A 190 20.80 -13.49 0.19
CA ARG A 190 22.21 -13.14 0.43
C ARG A 190 23.10 -13.35 -0.80
N ALA A 191 22.90 -14.42 -1.55
CA ALA A 191 23.66 -14.69 -2.77
C ALA A 191 23.20 -13.87 -4.00
N ARG A 192 22.05 -13.21 -3.90
CA ARG A 192 21.43 -12.44 -4.99
C ARG A 192 20.68 -11.23 -4.43
N PRO A 193 21.38 -10.31 -3.71
CA PRO A 193 20.72 -9.21 -3.01
C PRO A 193 19.94 -8.29 -3.95
N TRP A 194 20.32 -8.19 -5.22
CA TRP A 194 19.63 -7.42 -6.24
C TRP A 194 18.26 -7.97 -6.66
N LEU A 195 17.88 -9.18 -6.28
CA LEU A 195 16.54 -9.75 -6.50
C LEU A 195 15.63 -9.60 -5.28
N ASN A 196 16.17 -9.15 -4.15
CA ASN A 196 15.40 -8.91 -2.95
C ASN A 196 14.58 -7.62 -3.07
N LEU A 197 13.83 -7.30 -2.04
CA LEU A 197 13.02 -6.09 -1.91
C LEU A 197 12.07 -5.90 -3.09
N SER A 198 11.99 -4.69 -3.64
CA SER A 198 11.02 -4.29 -4.67
C SER A 198 11.17 -5.01 -6.02
N VAL A 199 12.33 -5.63 -6.31
CA VAL A 199 12.53 -6.33 -7.60
C VAL A 199 11.67 -7.60 -7.68
N LEU A 200 11.64 -8.42 -6.62
CA LEU A 200 10.90 -9.69 -6.59
C LEU A 200 10.46 -10.09 -5.17
N GLY A 201 11.31 -9.81 -4.17
CA GLY A 201 11.13 -10.35 -2.82
C GLY A 201 9.84 -9.90 -2.14
N PHE A 202 9.42 -8.67 -2.37
CA PHE A 202 8.21 -8.09 -1.79
C PHE A 202 6.95 -8.76 -2.33
N ALA A 203 6.80 -8.81 -3.64
CA ALA A 203 5.63 -9.38 -4.30
C ALA A 203 5.34 -10.81 -3.86
N ASN A 204 6.37 -11.64 -3.75
CA ASN A 204 6.20 -13.05 -3.37
C ASN A 204 5.56 -13.23 -2.00
N ARG A 205 5.91 -12.40 -1.00
CA ARG A 205 5.38 -12.53 0.36
C ARG A 205 4.00 -11.91 0.51
N VAL A 206 3.78 -10.72 -0.08
CA VAL A 206 2.44 -10.09 -0.08
C VAL A 206 1.44 -10.99 -0.79
N ASN A 207 1.79 -11.56 -1.94
CA ASN A 207 0.93 -12.49 -2.67
C ASN A 207 0.55 -13.71 -1.83
N MET A 208 1.54 -14.33 -1.19
CA MET A 208 1.29 -15.47 -0.31
C MET A 208 0.34 -15.08 0.82
N HIS A 209 0.57 -13.94 1.49
CA HIS A 209 -0.27 -13.50 2.60
C HIS A 209 -1.69 -13.11 2.16
N LEU A 210 -1.85 -12.37 1.05
CA LEU A 210 -3.17 -12.04 0.52
C LEU A 210 -3.95 -13.30 0.13
N LEU A 211 -3.31 -14.26 -0.53
CA LEU A 211 -3.94 -15.53 -0.85
C LEU A 211 -4.28 -16.34 0.41
N ALA A 212 -3.44 -16.29 1.46
CA ALA A 212 -3.76 -16.92 2.75
C ALA A 212 -5.00 -16.27 3.40
N LEU A 213 -5.15 -14.94 3.38
CA LEU A 213 -6.34 -14.24 3.86
C LEU A 213 -7.61 -14.66 3.08
N ILE A 214 -7.51 -14.76 1.75
CA ILE A 214 -8.64 -15.18 0.90
C ILE A 214 -8.96 -16.65 1.16
N THR A 215 -7.99 -17.55 0.98
CA THR A 215 -8.21 -19.00 1.09
C THR A 215 -8.47 -19.47 2.53
N GLY A 216 -7.97 -18.73 3.53
CA GLY A 216 -8.28 -18.87 4.95
C GLY A 216 -9.67 -18.37 5.34
N GLY A 217 -10.45 -17.84 4.38
CA GLY A 217 -11.85 -17.43 4.56
C GLY A 217 -12.04 -16.16 5.40
N VAL A 218 -11.00 -15.34 5.57
CA VAL A 218 -11.12 -14.06 6.32
C VAL A 218 -12.13 -13.14 5.63
N LEU A 219 -12.05 -13.01 4.31
CA LEU A 219 -12.97 -12.16 3.56
C LEU A 219 -14.42 -12.69 3.55
N ASP A 220 -14.59 -13.99 3.69
CA ASP A 220 -15.92 -14.61 3.80
C ASP A 220 -16.54 -14.38 5.18
N ARG A 221 -15.73 -14.44 6.25
CA ARG A 221 -16.19 -14.14 7.62
C ARG A 221 -16.52 -12.66 7.80
N PHE A 222 -15.82 -11.78 7.08
CA PHE A 222 -15.96 -10.32 7.21
C PHE A 222 -16.29 -9.66 5.84
N PRO A 223 -17.52 -9.81 5.32
CA PRO A 223 -17.88 -9.34 3.98
C PRO A 223 -17.80 -7.81 3.81
N ALA A 224 -17.82 -7.04 4.90
CA ALA A 224 -17.63 -5.60 4.87
C ALA A 224 -16.14 -5.17 4.86
N LEU A 225 -15.21 -6.10 5.07
CA LEU A 225 -13.78 -5.83 5.04
C LEU A 225 -13.33 -5.46 3.62
N ARG A 226 -12.45 -4.46 3.51
CA ARG A 226 -11.83 -4.05 2.26
C ARG A 226 -10.31 -4.05 2.43
N LEU A 227 -9.63 -4.72 1.50
CA LEU A 227 -8.16 -4.76 1.43
C LEU A 227 -7.68 -3.99 0.21
N VAL A 228 -6.54 -3.33 0.34
CA VAL A 228 -5.85 -2.65 -0.76
C VAL A 228 -4.43 -3.20 -0.84
N VAL A 229 -3.94 -3.45 -2.04
CA VAL A 229 -2.58 -3.98 -2.28
C VAL A 229 -1.88 -3.11 -3.30
N GLY A 230 -0.63 -2.76 -3.04
CA GLY A 230 0.19 -1.92 -3.88
C GLY A 230 0.65 -2.58 -5.19
N HIS A 231 1.52 -1.86 -5.91
CA HIS A 231 2.40 -2.35 -6.98
C HIS A 231 1.67 -3.16 -8.06
N MET A 232 0.52 -2.63 -8.54
CA MET A 232 -0.36 -3.29 -9.51
C MET A 232 -0.86 -4.67 -9.02
N GLY A 233 -1.09 -4.79 -7.70
CA GLY A 233 -1.57 -6.03 -7.07
C GLY A 233 -0.49 -7.10 -6.96
N GLU A 234 0.78 -6.71 -6.90
CA GLU A 234 1.92 -7.60 -6.66
C GLU A 234 1.94 -8.82 -7.62
N HIS A 235 1.65 -8.61 -8.89
CA HIS A 235 1.55 -9.61 -9.96
C HIS A 235 0.28 -10.49 -9.94
N LEU A 236 -0.55 -10.44 -8.90
CA LEU A 236 -1.73 -11.33 -8.77
C LEU A 236 -2.73 -11.21 -9.93
N PRO A 237 -3.05 -10.02 -10.48
CA PRO A 237 -3.97 -9.97 -11.63
C PRO A 237 -3.52 -10.84 -12.79
N PHE A 238 -2.23 -10.88 -13.10
CA PHE A 238 -1.68 -11.75 -14.14
C PHE A 238 -1.82 -13.25 -13.83
N GLU A 239 -1.79 -13.63 -12.54
CA GLU A 239 -1.80 -15.01 -12.08
C GLU A 239 -3.20 -15.56 -11.75
N LEU A 240 -4.26 -14.74 -11.72
CA LEU A 240 -5.58 -15.12 -11.21
C LEU A 240 -6.15 -16.36 -11.91
N TYR A 241 -6.09 -16.43 -13.23
CA TYR A 241 -6.54 -17.61 -13.95
C TYR A 241 -5.81 -18.89 -13.50
N ARG A 242 -4.48 -18.80 -13.37
CA ARG A 242 -3.65 -19.96 -12.97
C ARG A 242 -3.96 -20.37 -11.54
N ILE A 243 -4.13 -19.42 -10.64
CA ILE A 243 -4.47 -19.67 -9.24
C ILE A 243 -5.83 -20.37 -9.15
N ASP A 244 -6.87 -19.82 -9.75
CA ASP A 244 -8.22 -20.38 -9.75
C ASP A 244 -8.26 -21.79 -10.39
N HIS A 245 -7.53 -21.98 -11.49
CA HIS A 245 -7.46 -23.27 -12.17
C HIS A 245 -6.71 -24.34 -11.38
N LYS A 246 -5.69 -23.96 -10.58
CA LYS A 246 -4.84 -24.90 -9.83
C LYS A 246 -5.25 -25.10 -8.40
N LEU A 247 -6.08 -24.21 -7.85
CA LEU A 247 -6.58 -24.30 -6.49
C LEU A 247 -7.66 -25.39 -6.42
N ASP A 248 -7.20 -26.64 -6.20
CA ASP A 248 -8.04 -27.82 -6.24
C ASP A 248 -8.67 -28.11 -4.88
N ARG A 249 -9.97 -27.87 -4.76
CA ARG A 249 -10.74 -28.13 -3.55
C ARG A 249 -10.87 -29.60 -3.21
N ALA A 250 -10.83 -30.49 -4.19
CA ALA A 250 -10.85 -31.91 -3.94
C ALA A 250 -9.58 -32.38 -3.23
N ARG A 251 -8.45 -31.73 -3.51
CA ARG A 251 -7.18 -31.96 -2.80
C ARG A 251 -7.12 -31.30 -1.42
N PHE A 252 -7.83 -30.18 -1.24
CA PHE A 252 -7.84 -29.38 -0.02
C PHE A 252 -9.26 -29.18 0.49
N PRO A 253 -9.97 -30.26 0.91
CA PRO A 253 -11.38 -30.17 1.31
C PRO A 253 -11.61 -29.34 2.58
N ALA A 254 -10.58 -29.15 3.41
CA ALA A 254 -10.62 -28.34 4.61
C ALA A 254 -10.32 -26.86 4.39
N MET A 255 -10.09 -26.42 3.14
CA MET A 255 -9.82 -25.00 2.84
C MET A 255 -11.04 -24.14 3.23
N PRO A 256 -10.86 -23.11 4.10
CA PRO A 256 -11.98 -22.36 4.68
C PRO A 256 -12.74 -21.46 3.70
N MET A 257 -12.11 -21.01 2.61
CA MET A 257 -12.74 -20.15 1.59
C MET A 257 -14.03 -20.77 1.05
N ARG A 258 -15.06 -19.99 0.82
CA ARG A 258 -16.36 -20.43 0.28
C ARG A 258 -16.21 -21.29 -0.98
N PRO A 259 -16.93 -22.41 -1.09
CA PRO A 259 -16.79 -23.35 -2.21
C PRO A 259 -17.38 -22.83 -3.53
N ASP A 260 -18.25 -21.83 -3.48
CA ASP A 260 -18.93 -21.21 -4.61
C ASP A 260 -18.20 -19.97 -5.16
N LYS A 261 -17.01 -19.63 -4.63
CA LYS A 261 -16.20 -18.50 -5.08
C LYS A 261 -14.85 -18.94 -5.67
N LEU A 262 -14.37 -18.17 -6.60
CA LEU A 262 -12.98 -18.16 -7.09
C LEU A 262 -12.19 -17.05 -6.37
N VAL A 263 -10.86 -17.10 -6.40
CA VAL A 263 -10.02 -16.04 -5.85
C VAL A 263 -10.29 -14.71 -6.55
N ARG A 264 -10.51 -14.73 -7.85
CA ARG A 264 -10.83 -13.53 -8.63
C ARG A 264 -12.13 -12.83 -8.20
N ASP A 265 -13.09 -13.55 -7.63
CA ASP A 265 -14.38 -13.00 -7.24
C ASP A 265 -14.31 -12.03 -6.04
N TYR A 266 -13.17 -12.02 -5.33
CA TYR A 266 -12.93 -11.05 -4.26
C TYR A 266 -12.40 -9.72 -4.78
N PHE A 267 -11.79 -9.69 -5.98
CA PHE A 267 -11.28 -8.45 -6.56
C PHE A 267 -12.42 -7.57 -7.07
N GLY A 268 -12.34 -6.27 -6.77
CA GLY A 268 -13.35 -5.28 -7.10
C GLY A 268 -14.54 -5.19 -6.14
N ASP A 269 -14.69 -6.20 -5.26
CA ASP A 269 -15.63 -6.15 -4.13
C ASP A 269 -14.89 -5.90 -2.81
N GLN A 270 -13.95 -6.77 -2.44
CA GLN A 270 -13.23 -6.71 -1.18
C GLN A 270 -11.74 -6.44 -1.34
N VAL A 271 -11.15 -6.78 -2.48
CA VAL A 271 -9.73 -6.57 -2.79
C VAL A 271 -9.60 -5.55 -3.91
N PHE A 272 -8.80 -4.52 -3.65
CA PHE A 272 -8.47 -3.43 -4.57
C PHE A 272 -6.96 -3.35 -4.74
N ILE A 273 -6.50 -2.77 -5.84
CA ILE A 273 -5.06 -2.61 -6.09
C ILE A 273 -4.72 -1.15 -6.39
N THR A 274 -3.45 -0.79 -6.23
CA THR A 274 -2.95 0.54 -6.60
C THR A 274 -1.87 0.45 -7.68
N THR A 275 -1.58 1.59 -8.30
CA THR A 275 -0.52 1.72 -9.31
C THR A 275 0.85 2.03 -8.70
N SER A 276 0.96 2.14 -7.37
CA SER A 276 2.19 2.52 -6.69
C SER A 276 3.41 1.74 -7.19
N GLY A 277 4.51 2.42 -7.44
CA GLY A 277 5.77 1.80 -7.86
C GLY A 277 5.74 1.02 -9.18
N HIS A 278 4.60 0.95 -9.88
CA HIS A 278 4.45 0.08 -11.06
C HIS A 278 3.75 0.80 -12.23
N PHE A 279 4.46 1.76 -12.86
CA PHE A 279 3.93 2.62 -13.92
C PHE A 279 4.05 1.96 -15.30
N SER A 280 3.45 0.78 -15.44
CA SER A 280 3.46 -0.02 -16.68
C SER A 280 2.08 -0.06 -17.32
N THR A 281 1.92 0.55 -18.49
CA THR A 281 0.67 0.52 -19.25
C THR A 281 0.22 -0.90 -19.64
N PRO A 282 1.09 -1.82 -20.10
CA PRO A 282 0.69 -3.21 -20.36
C PRO A 282 0.19 -3.94 -19.12
N ALA A 283 0.85 -3.76 -17.95
CA ALA A 283 0.41 -4.37 -16.69
C ALA A 283 -0.94 -3.82 -16.24
N LEU A 284 -1.15 -2.50 -16.39
CA LEU A 284 -2.43 -1.86 -16.11
C LEU A 284 -3.55 -2.43 -16.99
N HIS A 285 -3.33 -2.57 -18.29
CA HIS A 285 -4.33 -3.15 -19.20
C HIS A 285 -4.64 -4.61 -18.85
N CYS A 286 -3.64 -5.41 -18.48
CA CYS A 286 -3.85 -6.77 -17.97
C CYS A 286 -4.74 -6.73 -16.71
N SER A 287 -4.41 -5.89 -15.74
CA SER A 287 -5.18 -5.75 -14.50
C SER A 287 -6.61 -5.29 -14.77
N ILE A 288 -6.83 -4.31 -15.66
CA ILE A 288 -8.17 -3.87 -16.06
C ILE A 288 -8.97 -5.01 -16.68
N ALA A 289 -8.34 -5.81 -17.55
CA ALA A 289 -9.00 -6.95 -18.20
C ALA A 289 -9.41 -8.05 -17.20
N GLU A 290 -8.62 -8.27 -16.15
CA GLU A 290 -8.86 -9.31 -15.14
C GLU A 290 -9.84 -8.88 -14.05
N ILE A 291 -9.70 -7.64 -13.53
CA ILE A 291 -10.42 -7.20 -12.33
C ILE A 291 -11.24 -5.91 -12.52
N GLY A 292 -11.18 -5.28 -13.68
CA GLY A 292 -11.89 -4.04 -14.00
C GLY A 292 -11.21 -2.77 -13.47
N ALA A 293 -11.34 -1.66 -14.19
CA ALA A 293 -10.74 -0.37 -13.86
C ALA A 293 -11.18 0.17 -12.47
N ARG A 294 -12.41 -0.13 -12.05
CA ARG A 294 -12.98 0.29 -10.76
C ARG A 294 -12.37 -0.39 -9.55
N SER A 295 -11.55 -1.40 -9.75
CA SER A 295 -10.79 -2.11 -8.71
C SER A 295 -9.40 -1.52 -8.50
N ILE A 296 -9.03 -0.51 -9.29
CA ILE A 296 -7.68 0.06 -9.34
C ILE A 296 -7.72 1.51 -8.86
N LEU A 297 -6.76 1.90 -8.03
CA LEU A 297 -6.55 3.25 -7.53
C LEU A 297 -5.19 3.78 -8.01
N PHE A 298 -5.12 5.07 -8.29
CA PHE A 298 -3.84 5.74 -8.55
C PHE A 298 -3.06 5.91 -7.25
N SER A 299 -1.77 5.61 -7.28
CA SER A 299 -0.82 5.85 -6.19
C SER A 299 0.60 5.93 -6.73
N ILE A 300 1.56 6.42 -5.93
CA ILE A 300 2.90 6.74 -6.37
C ILE A 300 3.95 5.85 -5.70
N ASP A 301 3.90 5.68 -4.37
CA ASP A 301 4.95 5.10 -3.53
C ASP A 301 6.07 6.14 -3.22
N TYR A 302 5.66 7.42 -3.01
CA TYR A 302 6.61 8.48 -2.66
C TYR A 302 7.13 8.28 -1.22
N PRO A 303 8.42 8.47 -0.93
CA PRO A 303 9.48 9.02 -1.79
C PRO A 303 10.33 7.99 -2.55
N PHE A 304 9.96 6.71 -2.54
CA PHE A 304 10.67 5.67 -3.29
C PHE A 304 10.52 5.85 -4.80
N GLU A 305 9.39 6.41 -5.22
CA GLU A 305 9.08 6.75 -6.60
C GLU A 305 8.81 8.24 -6.78
N SER A 306 9.01 8.71 -8.01
CA SER A 306 8.91 10.13 -8.38
C SER A 306 7.46 10.54 -8.64
N ILE A 307 6.97 11.57 -7.92
CA ILE A 307 5.66 12.17 -8.16
C ILE A 307 5.48 12.61 -9.63
N PRO A 308 6.41 13.41 -10.25
CA PRO A 308 6.28 13.80 -11.64
C PRO A 308 6.21 12.61 -12.61
N ASN A 309 7.04 11.57 -12.40
CA ASN A 309 7.05 10.40 -13.30
C ASN A 309 5.73 9.64 -13.26
N ALA A 310 5.20 9.38 -12.06
CA ALA A 310 3.92 8.72 -11.87
C ALA A 310 2.76 9.51 -12.50
N CYS A 311 2.70 10.81 -12.24
CA CYS A 311 1.66 11.68 -12.77
C CYS A 311 1.73 11.84 -14.29
N VAL A 312 2.92 12.02 -14.85
CA VAL A 312 3.11 12.09 -16.31
C VAL A 312 2.70 10.79 -16.98
N TRP A 313 3.04 9.64 -16.40
CA TRP A 313 2.58 8.35 -16.89
C TRP A 313 1.05 8.26 -16.85
N PHE A 314 0.44 8.50 -15.69
CA PHE A 314 -1.01 8.38 -15.50
C PHE A 314 -1.80 9.31 -16.41
N ASP A 315 -1.36 10.57 -16.55
CA ASP A 315 -2.02 11.59 -17.37
C ASP A 315 -1.93 11.31 -18.88
N ARG A 316 -1.10 10.36 -19.31
CA ARG A 316 -0.91 9.96 -20.72
C ARG A 316 -1.54 8.62 -21.07
N ILE A 317 -2.10 7.89 -20.10
CA ILE A 317 -2.76 6.61 -20.35
C ILE A 317 -3.98 6.85 -21.25
N GLN A 318 -4.10 6.03 -22.28
CA GLN A 318 -5.25 6.05 -23.17
C GLN A 318 -6.34 5.11 -22.63
N LEU A 319 -7.21 5.64 -21.79
CA LEU A 319 -8.41 5.00 -21.29
C LEU A 319 -9.61 5.94 -21.49
N ASN A 320 -10.81 5.42 -21.34
CA ASN A 320 -11.98 6.28 -21.31
C ASN A 320 -11.93 7.20 -20.07
N GLN A 321 -12.54 8.36 -20.20
CA GLN A 321 -12.49 9.41 -19.18
C GLN A 321 -13.07 8.99 -17.82
N HIS A 322 -14.09 8.12 -17.83
CA HIS A 322 -14.71 7.64 -16.60
C HIS A 322 -13.75 6.75 -15.79
N ASP A 323 -13.06 5.83 -16.48
CA ASP A 323 -12.07 4.94 -15.82
C ASP A 323 -10.91 5.76 -15.27
N LEU A 324 -10.43 6.78 -15.98
CA LEU A 324 -9.36 7.65 -15.49
C LEU A 324 -9.78 8.43 -14.22
N VAL A 325 -11.02 8.97 -14.20
CA VAL A 325 -11.54 9.66 -13.01
C VAL A 325 -11.74 8.67 -11.85
N ASP A 326 -12.30 7.50 -12.15
CA ASP A 326 -12.52 6.48 -11.13
C ASP A 326 -11.18 6.06 -10.52
N MET A 327 -10.19 5.68 -11.32
CA MET A 327 -8.87 5.28 -10.84
C MET A 327 -8.13 6.41 -10.11
N GLY A 328 -8.13 7.62 -10.66
CA GLY A 328 -7.40 8.74 -10.10
C GLY A 328 -8.07 9.38 -8.87
N ARG A 329 -9.36 9.09 -8.61
CA ARG A 329 -10.12 9.78 -7.57
C ARG A 329 -11.33 9.01 -7.03
N ASN A 330 -12.36 8.75 -7.84
CA ASN A 330 -13.69 8.43 -7.31
C ASN A 330 -13.76 7.04 -6.67
N THR A 331 -12.96 6.08 -7.11
CA THR A 331 -12.82 4.78 -6.43
C THR A 331 -12.32 4.94 -5.00
N CYS A 332 -11.37 5.87 -4.77
CA CYS A 332 -10.86 6.19 -3.43
C CYS A 332 -11.99 6.63 -2.50
N LEU A 333 -12.87 7.51 -2.96
CA LEU A 333 -13.97 8.03 -2.15
C LEU A 333 -15.02 6.96 -1.83
N ARG A 334 -15.24 6.00 -2.73
CA ARG A 334 -16.11 4.84 -2.48
C ARG A 334 -15.49 3.90 -1.46
N LEU A 335 -14.19 3.67 -1.56
CA LEU A 335 -13.46 2.72 -0.71
C LEU A 335 -13.18 3.29 0.67
N PHE A 336 -12.85 4.58 0.77
CA PHE A 336 -12.50 5.28 1.99
C PHE A 336 -13.54 6.35 2.33
N PRO A 337 -14.72 5.98 2.87
CA PRO A 337 -15.84 6.91 3.06
C PRO A 337 -15.53 8.07 4.01
N ARG A 338 -14.51 7.94 4.86
CA ARG A 338 -14.05 9.02 5.76
C ARG A 338 -13.45 10.20 4.99
N LEU A 339 -12.97 10.01 3.76
CA LEU A 339 -12.51 11.11 2.92
C LEU A 339 -13.64 12.07 2.52
N ALA A 340 -14.89 11.61 2.48
CA ALA A 340 -16.05 12.47 2.25
C ALA A 340 -16.56 13.19 3.51
N GLN A 341 -16.00 12.87 4.68
CA GLN A 341 -16.37 13.43 5.96
C GLN A 341 -15.34 14.47 6.44
N ALA A 342 -15.62 15.14 7.55
CA ALA A 342 -14.65 16.01 8.22
C ALA A 342 -13.38 15.20 8.59
N PRO A 343 -12.20 15.76 8.47
CA PRO A 343 -11.91 17.14 8.07
C PRO A 343 -11.74 17.34 6.55
N HIS A 344 -11.80 16.29 5.72
CA HIS A 344 -11.41 16.32 4.30
C HIS A 344 -12.54 16.85 3.38
N HIS A 345 -13.79 16.44 3.62
CA HIS A 345 -14.98 16.84 2.85
C HIS A 345 -14.87 16.66 1.32
N LEU A 346 -14.09 15.65 0.86
CA LEU A 346 -13.90 15.41 -0.56
C LEU A 346 -15.18 14.90 -1.22
N GLN A 347 -15.43 15.35 -2.45
CA GLN A 347 -16.58 14.94 -3.24
C GLN A 347 -16.12 14.26 -4.55
N PRO A 348 -16.91 13.31 -5.08
CA PRO A 348 -16.72 12.82 -6.43
C PRO A 348 -16.68 13.95 -7.44
N LYS A 349 -15.88 13.77 -8.49
CA LYS A 349 -15.76 14.74 -9.59
C LYS A 349 -16.00 14.07 -10.93
N SER A 350 -16.45 14.87 -11.90
CA SER A 350 -16.58 14.49 -13.29
C SER A 350 -15.23 14.59 -14.02
N ALA A 351 -15.16 14.01 -15.21
CA ALA A 351 -14.01 14.14 -16.10
C ALA A 351 -13.71 15.60 -16.47
N TRP A 352 -14.76 16.39 -16.64
CA TRP A 352 -14.64 17.82 -16.93
C TRP A 352 -13.98 18.59 -15.79
N GLU A 353 -14.43 18.38 -14.56
CA GLU A 353 -13.85 19.01 -13.37
C GLU A 353 -12.38 18.59 -13.14
N CYS A 354 -12.04 17.35 -13.52
CA CYS A 354 -10.67 16.84 -13.44
C CYS A 354 -9.79 17.19 -14.65
N GLU A 355 -10.31 17.99 -15.59
CA GLU A 355 -9.59 18.44 -16.80
C GLU A 355 -9.01 17.28 -17.63
N ILE A 356 -9.73 16.18 -17.76
CA ILE A 356 -9.27 15.02 -18.54
C ILE A 356 -9.47 15.25 -20.06
N GLY A 357 -10.37 16.14 -20.46
CA GLY A 357 -10.68 16.41 -21.88
C GLY A 357 -9.54 17.03 -22.71
N GLY A 358 -8.49 17.48 -22.06
CA GLY A 358 -7.27 17.98 -22.69
C GLY A 358 -6.19 16.90 -22.83
N LEU A 359 -6.54 15.62 -22.91
CA LEU A 359 -5.58 14.56 -23.18
C LEU A 359 -4.67 14.98 -24.31
N ARG A 360 -3.51 15.48 -23.93
CA ARG A 360 -2.46 15.84 -24.86
C ARG A 360 -2.17 14.57 -25.64
N ASN A 361 -2.24 14.63 -26.95
CA ASN A 361 -1.82 13.58 -27.86
C ASN A 361 -0.37 13.21 -27.52
N GLY A 362 -0.18 12.41 -26.52
CA GLY A 362 1.12 11.93 -26.06
C GLY A 362 1.30 10.52 -26.56
N GLU A 363 2.51 10.21 -26.97
CA GLU A 363 2.92 8.85 -27.26
C GLU A 363 2.54 7.94 -26.09
N THR A 364 1.98 6.77 -26.37
CA THR A 364 1.72 5.73 -25.38
C THR A 364 3.05 5.39 -24.71
N THR A 365 3.19 5.75 -23.45
CA THR A 365 4.42 5.44 -22.70
C THR A 365 4.24 4.09 -22.03
N TYR A 366 5.13 3.17 -22.33
CA TYR A 366 5.25 1.90 -21.63
C TYR A 366 6.02 2.13 -20.33
N GLY A 367 5.35 2.66 -19.32
CA GLY A 367 5.90 2.85 -17.98
C GLY A 367 7.20 3.67 -17.96
N LEU A 368 8.14 3.26 -17.12
CA LEU A 368 9.44 3.89 -16.96
C LEU A 368 10.40 3.69 -18.13
N TYR A 369 10.04 2.92 -19.17
CA TYR A 369 10.79 2.80 -20.40
C TYR A 369 10.68 4.05 -21.30
N ASN A 370 10.50 5.22 -20.67
CA ASN A 370 10.73 6.46 -21.38
C ASN A 370 12.23 6.72 -21.50
N LYS A 371 12.61 7.54 -22.48
CA LYS A 371 14.01 7.83 -22.80
C LYS A 371 14.83 8.43 -21.63
N SER A 372 14.18 8.90 -20.56
CA SER A 372 14.87 9.47 -19.40
C SER A 372 15.41 8.39 -18.45
N PHE A 373 14.74 7.25 -18.34
CA PHE A 373 15.23 6.13 -17.55
C PHE A 373 16.43 5.45 -18.23
N SER A 374 16.39 5.27 -19.56
CA SER A 374 17.49 4.67 -20.31
C SER A 374 18.76 5.55 -20.35
N LYS A 375 18.64 6.88 -20.21
CA LYS A 375 19.79 7.79 -20.13
C LYS A 375 20.51 7.74 -18.78
N ARG A 376 19.82 7.40 -17.68
CA ARG A 376 20.45 7.30 -16.35
C ARG A 376 21.35 6.06 -16.21
N THR A 377 21.10 5.00 -16.98
CA THR A 377 21.89 3.76 -16.95
C THR A 377 23.10 3.79 -17.90
N ALA A 378 23.16 4.75 -18.83
CA ALA A 378 24.23 4.84 -19.83
C ALA A 378 25.42 5.74 -19.41
N THR A 379 25.39 6.35 -18.23
CA THR A 379 26.43 7.24 -17.71
C THR A 379 27.11 6.76 -16.42
N SER A 380 26.98 5.48 -16.10
CA SER A 380 27.73 4.84 -15.01
C SER A 380 28.73 3.83 -15.52
#